data_17a48cc8df9c974b63eb276a3d01ed7b
#
_entry.id   17a48cc8df9c974b63eb276a3d01ed7b
#
_cell.length_a   1.000
_cell.length_b   1.000
_cell.length_c   1.000
_cell.angle_alpha   90.00
_cell.angle_beta   90.00
_cell.angle_gamma   90.00
#
_symmetry.space_group_name_H-M   'P 1'
#
loop_
_entity.id
_entity.type
_entity.pdbx_description
1 polymer ?
#
loop_
_entity_poly.entity_id
_entity_poly.type
_entity_poly.pdbx_seq_one_letter_code
_entity_poly.pdbx_strand_id
1 'polypeptide(L)'
;MTRFGRYGETVTDEAKHLLNLTEKHLDIGMRGVPVGTCRTSYVTPGEGVHYCGYPIAELAEMEPEDVVYLLYNKELPTEEQSLEFRQDLATRAEMPGDLTALFSTLPKDGHPMDWLSIGIHSLGMMDCKNDWKEDALNLLARMPRLMGLMFRYREGRIDDIPEDDTSLTMVQRFTNTLQLEDVDQEKLAKIIS
;
A
#
# COMPACT_ATOMS: atom_id res chain seq x y z
N MET A 1 10.51 -3.76 -34.73
CA MET A 1 9.89 -4.41 -33.56
C MET A 1 9.61 -3.32 -32.54
N THR A 2 8.38 -2.84 -32.45
CA THR A 2 8.00 -1.69 -31.63
C THR A 2 7.94 -2.13 -30.17
N ARG A 3 8.86 -1.66 -29.31
CA ARG A 3 8.79 -1.87 -27.87
C ARG A 3 7.81 -0.86 -27.27
N PHE A 4 6.75 -1.34 -26.68
CA PHE A 4 5.86 -0.49 -25.89
C PHE A 4 6.53 -0.19 -24.54
N GLY A 5 6.69 1.09 -24.24
CA GLY A 5 7.01 1.55 -22.90
C GLY A 5 5.87 1.14 -21.93
N ARG A 6 6.15 0.97 -20.65
CA ARG A 6 5.20 0.48 -19.61
C ARG A 6 3.88 1.27 -19.52
N TYR A 7 3.71 2.34 -20.28
CA TYR A 7 2.53 3.23 -20.24
C TYR A 7 1.99 3.56 -21.65
N GLY A 8 2.22 2.68 -22.65
CA GLY A 8 1.61 2.83 -23.98
C GLY A 8 2.25 3.91 -24.88
N GLU A 9 3.33 4.56 -24.44
CA GLU A 9 4.10 5.46 -25.30
C GLU A 9 5.06 4.66 -26.18
N THR A 10 5.04 4.96 -27.48
CA THR A 10 6.04 4.46 -28.44
C THR A 10 7.40 4.99 -28.04
N VAL A 11 8.31 4.10 -27.61
CA VAL A 11 9.72 4.45 -27.44
C VAL A 11 10.29 4.62 -28.83
N THR A 12 10.57 5.87 -29.24
CA THR A 12 11.34 6.14 -30.46
C THR A 12 12.76 5.61 -30.28
N ASP A 13 13.33 5.00 -31.28
CA ASP A 13 14.65 4.32 -31.30
C ASP A 13 15.85 5.28 -31.08
N GLU A 14 15.63 6.56 -30.92
CA GLU A 14 16.65 7.54 -30.56
C GLU A 14 16.86 7.58 -29.05
N ALA A 15 17.66 6.64 -28.55
CA ALA A 15 18.11 6.65 -27.15
C ALA A 15 18.94 7.90 -26.87
N LYS A 16 18.37 8.87 -26.13
CA LYS A 16 19.13 10.02 -25.62
C LYS A 16 20.12 9.53 -24.57
N HIS A 17 21.38 9.91 -24.76
CA HIS A 17 22.43 9.64 -23.78
C HIS A 17 22.14 10.41 -22.49
N LEU A 18 22.05 9.70 -21.35
CA LEU A 18 21.71 10.30 -20.05
C LEU A 18 22.91 10.44 -19.13
N LEU A 19 23.84 9.47 -19.13
CA LEU A 19 24.94 9.42 -18.19
C LEU A 19 26.11 8.58 -18.73
N ASN A 20 27.35 9.05 -18.48
CA ASN A 20 28.55 8.25 -18.65
C ASN A 20 28.89 7.55 -17.35
N LEU A 21 28.93 6.23 -17.33
CA LEU A 21 29.40 5.44 -16.20
C LEU A 21 30.95 5.40 -16.21
N THR A 22 31.53 5.59 -15.04
CA THR A 22 32.98 5.52 -14.79
C THR A 22 33.23 4.62 -13.58
N GLU A 23 34.50 4.25 -13.33
CA GLU A 23 34.88 3.43 -12.16
C GLU A 23 34.40 4.03 -10.82
N LYS A 24 34.28 5.35 -10.73
CA LYS A 24 33.76 6.03 -9.53
C LYS A 24 32.34 5.57 -9.16
N HIS A 25 31.55 5.13 -10.11
CA HIS A 25 30.18 4.67 -9.86
C HIS A 25 30.14 3.29 -9.19
N LEU A 26 31.23 2.50 -9.24
CA LEU A 26 31.32 1.20 -8.56
C LEU A 26 31.32 1.36 -7.04
N ASP A 27 31.94 2.44 -6.54
CA ASP A 27 32.07 2.69 -5.10
C ASP A 27 30.89 3.46 -4.50
N ILE A 28 30.09 4.16 -5.33
CA ILE A 28 28.92 4.94 -4.88
C ILE A 28 27.59 4.22 -5.06
N GLY A 29 27.62 3.01 -5.60
CA GLY A 29 26.41 2.23 -5.95
C GLY A 29 25.59 2.96 -7.02
N MET A 30 24.27 2.97 -6.88
CA MET A 30 23.34 3.61 -7.83
C MET A 30 23.13 5.12 -7.60
N ARG A 31 23.90 5.74 -6.70
CA ARG A 31 23.76 7.19 -6.39
C ARG A 31 24.06 8.04 -7.63
N GLY A 32 23.11 8.88 -8.02
CA GLY A 32 23.24 9.74 -9.21
C GLY A 32 23.02 9.01 -10.54
N VAL A 33 22.70 7.72 -10.54
CA VAL A 33 22.35 6.96 -11.72
C VAL A 33 20.83 6.93 -11.90
N PRO A 34 20.27 7.47 -13.00
CA PRO A 34 18.83 7.41 -13.25
C PRO A 34 18.41 5.97 -13.53
N VAL A 35 17.44 5.45 -12.78
CA VAL A 35 16.93 4.08 -12.90
C VAL A 35 15.54 4.00 -13.51
N GLY A 36 14.85 5.15 -13.61
CA GLY A 36 13.51 5.23 -14.15
C GLY A 36 12.91 6.62 -13.99
N THR A 37 11.71 6.79 -14.50
CA THR A 37 10.89 8.00 -14.34
C THR A 37 9.77 7.72 -13.37
N CYS A 38 9.65 8.53 -12.32
CA CYS A 38 8.48 8.54 -11.46
C CYS A 38 7.48 9.58 -11.99
N ARG A 39 6.24 9.16 -12.21
CA ARG A 39 5.17 10.03 -12.72
C ARG A 39 4.08 10.30 -11.69
N THR A 40 4.17 9.66 -10.54
CA THR A 40 3.20 9.77 -9.46
C THR A 40 3.67 10.67 -8.33
N SER A 41 4.99 10.92 -8.22
CA SER A 41 5.50 11.78 -7.17
C SER A 41 6.80 12.48 -7.56
N TYR A 42 7.02 13.63 -6.96
CA TYR A 42 8.30 14.34 -7.01
C TYR A 42 8.55 15.09 -5.69
N VAL A 43 9.80 15.40 -5.44
CA VAL A 43 10.22 16.16 -4.25
C VAL A 43 11.08 17.33 -4.71
N THR A 44 10.76 18.53 -4.26
CA THR A 44 11.57 19.71 -4.48
C THR A 44 12.06 20.30 -3.14
N PRO A 45 13.26 20.87 -3.09
CA PRO A 45 13.81 21.41 -1.84
C PRO A 45 12.99 22.55 -1.23
N GLY A 46 12.22 23.29 -2.04
CA GLY A 46 11.44 24.46 -1.59
C GLY A 46 9.97 24.17 -1.31
N GLU A 47 9.38 23.25 -2.07
CA GLU A 47 7.94 22.98 -2.04
C GLU A 47 7.59 21.64 -1.38
N GLY A 48 8.59 20.78 -1.14
CA GLY A 48 8.38 19.49 -0.48
C GLY A 48 7.90 18.39 -1.42
N VAL A 49 7.08 17.49 -0.90
CA VAL A 49 6.57 16.29 -1.60
C VAL A 49 5.27 16.63 -2.31
N HIS A 50 5.15 16.14 -3.55
CA HIS A 50 3.93 16.23 -4.35
C HIS A 50 3.55 14.84 -4.89
N TYR A 51 2.26 14.52 -4.85
CA TYR A 51 1.69 13.35 -5.50
C TYR A 51 0.79 13.78 -6.65
N CYS A 52 1.09 13.33 -7.88
CA CYS A 52 0.37 13.69 -9.11
C CYS A 52 0.16 15.20 -9.30
N GLY A 53 1.07 16.05 -8.76
CA GLY A 53 0.99 17.51 -8.82
C GLY A 53 0.36 18.18 -7.60
N TYR A 54 -0.23 17.43 -6.67
CA TYR A 54 -0.83 17.95 -5.44
C TYR A 54 0.19 17.96 -4.30
N PRO A 55 0.33 19.07 -3.54
CA PRO A 55 1.18 19.12 -2.37
C PRO A 55 0.74 18.12 -1.30
N ILE A 56 1.68 17.45 -0.63
CA ILE A 56 1.35 16.50 0.43
C ILE A 56 0.55 17.13 1.57
N ALA A 57 0.74 18.43 1.84
CA ALA A 57 -0.01 19.16 2.88
C ALA A 57 -1.51 19.24 2.59
N GLU A 58 -1.91 19.30 1.32
CA GLU A 58 -3.32 19.27 0.92
C GLU A 58 -3.88 17.85 1.01
N LEU A 59 -3.08 16.85 0.64
CA LEU A 59 -3.50 15.46 0.65
C LEU A 59 -3.59 14.88 2.07
N ALA A 60 -2.85 15.42 3.03
CA ALA A 60 -2.88 14.97 4.43
C ALA A 60 -4.22 15.22 5.13
N GLU A 61 -5.06 16.12 4.59
CA GLU A 61 -6.42 16.38 5.11
C GLU A 61 -7.48 15.48 4.46
N MET A 62 -7.08 14.64 3.51
CA MET A 62 -7.98 13.76 2.77
C MET A 62 -8.00 12.35 3.37
N GLU A 63 -9.03 11.60 3.07
CA GLU A 63 -9.05 10.17 3.43
C GLU A 63 -7.98 9.40 2.64
N PRO A 64 -7.28 8.44 3.26
CA PRO A 64 -6.23 7.66 2.60
C PRO A 64 -6.67 6.97 1.30
N GLU A 65 -7.92 6.52 1.23
CA GLU A 65 -8.50 5.89 0.05
C GLU A 65 -8.54 6.84 -1.15
N ASP A 66 -8.81 8.13 -0.93
CA ASP A 66 -8.83 9.13 -1.99
C ASP A 66 -7.43 9.43 -2.52
N VAL A 67 -6.42 9.38 -1.65
CA VAL A 67 -5.01 9.50 -2.05
C VAL A 67 -4.56 8.26 -2.84
N VAL A 68 -5.03 7.07 -2.48
CA VAL A 68 -4.80 5.85 -3.26
C VAL A 68 -5.44 5.98 -4.64
N TYR A 69 -6.69 6.45 -4.70
CA TYR A 69 -7.37 6.71 -5.97
C TYR A 69 -6.56 7.65 -6.86
N LEU A 70 -6.07 8.76 -6.29
CA LEU A 70 -5.21 9.72 -7.00
C LEU A 70 -3.96 9.05 -7.59
N LEU A 71 -3.27 8.20 -6.84
CA LEU A 71 -2.06 7.52 -7.31
C LEU A 71 -2.34 6.53 -8.44
N TYR A 72 -3.52 5.89 -8.44
CA TYR A 72 -3.95 4.97 -9.49
C TYR A 72 -4.41 5.69 -10.76
N ASN A 73 -5.24 6.73 -10.60
CA ASN A 73 -5.93 7.40 -11.71
C ASN A 73 -5.23 8.70 -12.14
N LYS A 74 -4.28 9.24 -11.33
CA LYS A 74 -3.53 10.48 -11.52
C LYS A 74 -4.38 11.76 -11.42
N GLU A 75 -5.59 11.64 -10.92
CA GLU A 75 -6.52 12.74 -10.64
C GLU A 75 -7.31 12.43 -9.37
N LEU A 76 -7.70 13.47 -8.65
CA LEU A 76 -8.51 13.31 -7.44
C LEU A 76 -9.91 12.79 -7.79
N PRO A 77 -10.50 11.93 -6.94
CA PRO A 77 -11.86 11.45 -7.17
C PRO A 77 -12.89 12.57 -6.98
N THR A 78 -13.99 12.50 -7.71
CA THR A 78 -15.23 13.19 -7.32
C THR A 78 -15.84 12.50 -6.10
N GLU A 79 -16.83 13.12 -5.44
CA GLU A 79 -17.53 12.47 -4.31
C GLU A 79 -18.14 11.12 -4.68
N GLU A 80 -18.72 11.00 -5.88
CA GLU A 80 -19.28 9.75 -6.38
C GLU A 80 -18.20 8.68 -6.59
N GLN A 81 -17.08 9.05 -7.25
CA GLN A 81 -15.94 8.15 -7.47
C GLN A 81 -15.27 7.71 -6.16
N SER A 82 -15.17 8.62 -5.18
CA SER A 82 -14.64 8.28 -3.85
C SER A 82 -15.50 7.23 -3.17
N LEU A 83 -16.83 7.39 -3.22
CA LEU A 83 -17.77 6.43 -2.64
C LEU A 83 -17.69 5.07 -3.34
N GLU A 84 -17.71 5.06 -4.68
CA GLU A 84 -17.59 3.83 -5.47
C GLU A 84 -16.28 3.10 -5.20
N PHE A 85 -15.17 3.84 -5.12
CA PHE A 85 -13.86 3.26 -4.85
C PHE A 85 -13.77 2.64 -3.44
N ARG A 86 -14.33 3.30 -2.42
CA ARG A 86 -14.41 2.74 -1.06
C ARG A 86 -15.27 1.49 -1.02
N GLN A 87 -16.39 1.44 -1.75
CA GLN A 87 -17.22 0.25 -1.87
C GLN A 87 -16.48 -0.91 -2.58
N ASP A 88 -15.71 -0.61 -3.62
CA ASP A 88 -14.86 -1.61 -4.30
C ASP A 88 -13.81 -2.17 -3.33
N LEU A 89 -13.09 -1.31 -2.60
CA LEU A 89 -12.13 -1.75 -1.58
C LEU A 89 -12.80 -2.58 -0.47
N ALA A 90 -13.99 -2.17 -0.02
CA ALA A 90 -14.76 -2.93 0.98
C ALA A 90 -15.11 -4.35 0.48
N THR A 91 -15.51 -4.47 -0.78
CA THR A 91 -15.82 -5.77 -1.40
C THR A 91 -14.56 -6.65 -1.53
N ARG A 92 -13.40 -6.06 -1.82
CA ARG A 92 -12.09 -6.76 -1.95
C ARG A 92 -11.48 -7.16 -0.62
N ALA A 93 -11.97 -6.61 0.47
CA ALA A 93 -11.40 -6.72 1.79
C ALA A 93 -11.52 -8.11 2.42
N GLU A 94 -12.43 -8.96 1.90
CA GLU A 94 -12.61 -10.33 2.37
C GLU A 94 -11.28 -11.11 2.29
N MET A 95 -10.93 -11.74 3.41
CA MET A 95 -9.68 -12.50 3.49
C MET A 95 -9.86 -13.88 2.85
N PRO A 96 -9.05 -14.23 1.85
CA PRO A 96 -9.11 -15.55 1.23
C PRO A 96 -8.50 -16.59 2.18
N GLY A 97 -9.31 -17.54 2.63
CA GLY A 97 -8.85 -18.63 3.47
C GLY A 97 -8.52 -18.23 4.91
N ASP A 98 -7.94 -19.14 5.64
CA ASP A 98 -7.67 -18.99 7.08
C ASP A 98 -6.20 -18.69 7.35
N LEU A 99 -5.86 -17.40 7.42
CA LEU A 99 -4.53 -16.96 7.86
C LEU A 99 -4.31 -17.15 9.37
N THR A 100 -5.37 -17.33 10.15
CA THR A 100 -5.26 -17.49 11.61
C THR A 100 -4.53 -18.79 11.97
N ALA A 101 -4.81 -19.87 11.26
CA ALA A 101 -4.12 -21.13 11.43
C ALA A 101 -2.60 -21.01 11.13
N LEU A 102 -2.24 -20.26 10.09
CA LEU A 102 -0.85 -19.98 9.76
C LEU A 102 -0.18 -19.15 10.86
N PHE A 103 -0.80 -18.04 11.26
CA PHE A 103 -0.22 -17.14 12.26
C PHE A 103 -0.06 -17.79 13.63
N SER A 104 -0.93 -18.72 13.99
CA SER A 104 -0.82 -19.47 15.27
C SER A 104 0.43 -20.34 15.36
N THR A 105 1.04 -20.72 14.23
CA THR A 105 2.24 -21.56 14.17
C THR A 105 3.54 -20.77 14.13
N LEU A 106 3.49 -19.46 13.89
CA LEU A 106 4.69 -18.64 13.77
C LEU A 106 5.30 -18.31 15.14
N PRO A 107 6.63 -18.20 15.24
CA PRO A 107 7.31 -17.84 16.48
C PRO A 107 7.01 -16.37 16.84
N LYS A 108 6.42 -16.13 18.03
CA LYS A 108 5.94 -14.81 18.46
C LYS A 108 7.04 -13.76 18.57
N ASP A 109 8.28 -14.16 18.81
CA ASP A 109 9.48 -13.31 18.88
C ASP A 109 10.09 -12.98 17.52
N GLY A 110 9.52 -13.55 16.43
CA GLY A 110 9.93 -13.23 15.05
C GLY A 110 9.78 -11.74 14.72
N HIS A 111 10.64 -11.24 13.82
CA HIS A 111 10.57 -9.82 13.43
C HIS A 111 9.22 -9.48 12.76
N PRO A 112 8.57 -8.34 13.08
CA PRO A 112 7.26 -7.99 12.50
C PRO A 112 7.24 -7.98 10.97
N MET A 113 8.33 -7.56 10.33
CA MET A 113 8.42 -7.55 8.87
C MET A 113 8.46 -8.96 8.25
N ASP A 114 8.99 -9.95 8.97
CA ASP A 114 8.96 -11.33 8.50
C ASP A 114 7.53 -11.88 8.55
N TRP A 115 6.80 -11.59 9.62
CA TRP A 115 5.38 -11.92 9.74
C TRP A 115 4.55 -11.28 8.63
N LEU A 116 4.78 -9.99 8.37
CA LEU A 116 4.10 -9.26 7.29
C LEU A 116 4.41 -9.89 5.93
N SER A 117 5.68 -10.21 5.66
CA SER A 117 6.11 -10.85 4.42
C SER A 117 5.42 -12.21 4.23
N ILE A 118 5.37 -13.04 5.27
CA ILE A 118 4.68 -14.33 5.24
C ILE A 118 3.18 -14.13 4.93
N GLY A 119 2.53 -13.19 5.59
CA GLY A 119 1.13 -12.86 5.36
C GLY A 119 0.85 -12.44 3.92
N ILE A 120 1.65 -11.52 3.38
CA ILE A 120 1.51 -11.04 1.99
C ILE A 120 1.73 -12.17 0.99
N HIS A 121 2.78 -12.99 1.17
CA HIS A 121 3.04 -14.14 0.29
C HIS A 121 1.91 -15.16 0.35
N SER A 122 1.36 -15.40 1.53
CA SER A 122 0.24 -16.33 1.69
C SER A 122 -1.02 -15.83 0.99
N LEU A 123 -1.34 -14.53 1.09
CA LEU A 123 -2.44 -13.94 0.33
C LEU A 123 -2.25 -14.11 -1.19
N GLY A 124 -1.03 -13.87 -1.68
CA GLY A 124 -0.70 -14.08 -3.10
C GLY A 124 -0.87 -15.55 -3.54
N MET A 125 -0.50 -16.52 -2.69
CA MET A 125 -0.69 -17.94 -2.98
C MET A 125 -2.16 -18.35 -2.98
N MET A 126 -3.00 -17.72 -2.18
CA MET A 126 -4.42 -18.05 -2.04
C MET A 126 -5.30 -17.41 -3.12
N ASP A 127 -5.00 -16.17 -3.53
CA ASP A 127 -5.90 -15.39 -4.40
C ASP A 127 -5.17 -14.42 -5.33
N CYS A 128 -4.15 -14.88 -6.08
CA CYS A 128 -3.53 -14.09 -7.13
C CYS A 128 -4.34 -14.21 -8.44
N LYS A 129 -4.70 -13.09 -9.03
CA LYS A 129 -5.44 -13.01 -10.30
C LYS A 129 -4.52 -12.93 -11.52
N ASN A 130 -3.20 -12.75 -11.32
CA ASN A 130 -2.21 -12.49 -12.36
C ASN A 130 -2.47 -11.19 -13.14
N ASP A 131 -3.25 -10.28 -12.57
CA ASP A 131 -3.39 -8.90 -13.00
C ASP A 131 -2.84 -7.98 -11.90
N TRP A 132 -1.77 -7.28 -12.19
CA TRP A 132 -1.06 -6.50 -11.16
C TRP A 132 -1.92 -5.37 -10.55
N LYS A 133 -2.90 -4.82 -11.29
CA LYS A 133 -3.80 -3.79 -10.78
C LYS A 133 -4.81 -4.38 -9.81
N GLU A 134 -5.44 -5.48 -10.22
CA GLU A 134 -6.37 -6.21 -9.37
C GLU A 134 -5.69 -6.76 -8.12
N ASP A 135 -4.52 -7.38 -8.28
CA ASP A 135 -3.76 -7.95 -7.17
C ASP A 135 -3.30 -6.88 -6.18
N ALA A 136 -2.89 -5.69 -6.68
CA ALA A 136 -2.51 -4.58 -5.83
C ALA A 136 -3.70 -4.00 -5.05
N LEU A 137 -4.87 -3.84 -5.67
CA LEU A 137 -6.08 -3.37 -4.97
C LEU A 137 -6.58 -4.39 -3.95
N ASN A 138 -6.57 -5.68 -4.31
CA ASN A 138 -6.94 -6.76 -3.38
C ASN A 138 -6.00 -6.78 -2.17
N LEU A 139 -4.69 -6.67 -2.38
CA LEU A 139 -3.72 -6.60 -1.31
C LEU A 139 -3.96 -5.37 -0.42
N LEU A 140 -4.11 -4.20 -1.04
CA LEU A 140 -4.34 -2.95 -0.33
C LEU A 140 -5.57 -3.03 0.58
N ALA A 141 -6.68 -3.53 0.06
CA ALA A 141 -7.93 -3.66 0.79
C ALA A 141 -7.84 -4.61 2.01
N ARG A 142 -6.96 -5.61 1.93
CA ARG A 142 -6.76 -6.64 2.97
C ARG A 142 -5.69 -6.27 4.00
N MET A 143 -4.79 -5.32 3.66
CA MET A 143 -3.69 -4.94 4.55
C MET A 143 -4.12 -4.51 5.94
N PRO A 144 -5.19 -3.70 6.14
CA PRO A 144 -5.64 -3.30 7.47
C PRO A 144 -5.94 -4.50 8.37
N ARG A 145 -6.68 -5.45 7.87
CA ARG A 145 -7.03 -6.67 8.60
C ARG A 145 -5.82 -7.57 8.84
N LEU A 146 -5.00 -7.78 7.81
CA LEU A 146 -3.78 -8.58 7.89
C LEU A 146 -2.85 -8.06 8.99
N MET A 147 -2.59 -6.75 9.00
CA MET A 147 -1.71 -6.13 10.00
C MET A 147 -2.29 -6.21 11.40
N GLY A 148 -3.56 -5.93 11.58
CA GLY A 148 -4.23 -6.04 12.87
C GLY A 148 -4.14 -7.46 13.44
N LEU A 149 -4.44 -8.48 12.64
CA LEU A 149 -4.29 -9.88 13.00
C LEU A 149 -2.86 -10.24 13.38
N MET A 150 -1.89 -9.82 12.56
CA MET A 150 -0.48 -10.07 12.80
C MET A 150 -0.05 -9.56 14.20
N PHE A 151 -0.40 -8.33 14.56
CA PHE A 151 -0.06 -7.76 15.87
C PHE A 151 -0.72 -8.54 17.00
N ARG A 152 -2.02 -8.85 16.87
CA ARG A 152 -2.76 -9.61 17.90
C ARG A 152 -2.14 -11.00 18.12
N TYR A 153 -1.82 -11.73 17.06
CA TYR A 153 -1.21 -13.05 17.18
C TYR A 153 0.18 -13.01 17.81
N ARG A 154 1.00 -12.03 17.46
CA ARG A 154 2.33 -11.84 18.07
C ARG A 154 2.24 -11.55 19.58
N GLU A 155 1.24 -10.79 20.01
CA GLU A 155 1.00 -10.46 21.40
C GLU A 155 0.23 -11.56 22.15
N GLY A 156 -0.25 -12.57 21.45
CA GLY A 156 -1.05 -13.66 22.02
C GLY A 156 -2.50 -13.28 22.32
N ARG A 157 -2.97 -12.16 21.80
CA ARG A 157 -4.36 -11.66 21.91
C ARG A 157 -5.23 -12.25 20.79
N ILE A 158 -5.39 -13.58 20.80
CA ILE A 158 -6.11 -14.33 19.76
C ILE A 158 -7.57 -14.60 20.13
N ASP A 159 -7.92 -14.41 21.39
CA ASP A 159 -9.31 -14.49 21.83
C ASP A 159 -10.01 -13.17 21.48
N ASP A 160 -11.29 -13.21 21.19
CA ASP A 160 -12.14 -12.04 20.94
C ASP A 160 -11.65 -11.15 19.75
N ILE A 161 -11.15 -11.76 18.68
CA ILE A 161 -10.84 -11.04 17.47
C ILE A 161 -12.16 -10.50 16.87
N PRO A 162 -12.32 -9.16 16.73
CA PRO A 162 -13.55 -8.59 16.22
C PRO A 162 -13.82 -9.02 14.77
N GLU A 163 -15.08 -9.09 14.41
CA GLU A 163 -15.47 -9.25 13.01
C GLU A 163 -14.93 -8.09 12.17
N ASP A 164 -14.65 -8.36 10.90
CA ASP A 164 -14.17 -7.34 9.98
C ASP A 164 -15.33 -6.50 9.45
N ASP A 165 -15.47 -5.29 9.96
CA ASP A 165 -16.49 -4.34 9.50
C ASP A 165 -15.97 -3.59 8.26
N THR A 166 -16.37 -4.06 7.09
CA THR A 166 -15.97 -3.47 5.80
C THR A 166 -16.66 -2.13 5.51
N SER A 167 -17.60 -1.67 6.33
CA SER A 167 -18.19 -0.32 6.22
C SER A 167 -17.27 0.78 6.74
N LEU A 168 -16.26 0.40 7.53
CA LEU A 168 -15.24 1.32 8.07
C LEU A 168 -14.17 1.65 7.03
N THR A 169 -13.52 2.81 7.19
CA THR A 169 -12.33 3.16 6.38
C THR A 169 -11.18 2.19 6.65
N MET A 170 -10.19 2.16 5.77
CA MET A 170 -9.02 1.27 5.91
C MET A 170 -8.33 1.45 7.26
N VAL A 171 -8.16 2.70 7.73
CA VAL A 171 -7.50 2.98 9.01
C VAL A 171 -8.38 2.57 10.19
N GLN A 172 -9.67 2.86 10.13
CA GLN A 172 -10.62 2.42 11.16
C GLN A 172 -10.70 0.90 11.26
N ARG A 173 -10.66 0.16 10.15
CA ARG A 173 -10.60 -1.29 10.13
C ARG A 173 -9.35 -1.83 10.80
N PHE A 174 -8.19 -1.21 10.55
CA PHE A 174 -6.95 -1.57 11.23
C PHE A 174 -7.05 -1.37 12.75
N THR A 175 -7.47 -0.19 13.20
CA THR A 175 -7.59 0.12 14.64
C THR A 175 -8.66 -0.74 15.31
N ASN A 176 -9.78 -1.00 14.64
CA ASN A 176 -10.83 -1.89 15.13
C ASN A 176 -10.34 -3.33 15.28
N THR A 177 -9.53 -3.82 14.33
CA THR A 177 -8.93 -5.16 14.45
C THR A 177 -7.88 -5.20 15.56
N LEU A 178 -7.08 -4.16 15.70
CA LEU A 178 -5.98 -4.10 16.65
C LEU A 178 -6.48 -4.03 18.11
N GLN A 179 -7.51 -3.23 18.40
CA GLN A 179 -8.10 -3.01 19.71
C GLN A 179 -7.06 -2.87 20.84
N LEU A 180 -6.37 -1.74 20.84
CA LEU A 180 -5.44 -1.43 21.92
C LEU A 180 -6.23 -1.07 23.18
N GLU A 181 -5.84 -1.66 24.32
CA GLU A 181 -6.40 -1.31 25.62
C GLU A 181 -6.05 0.13 25.99
N ASP A 182 -6.97 0.81 26.68
CA ASP A 182 -6.81 2.20 27.15
C ASP A 182 -6.52 3.24 26.04
N VAL A 183 -6.84 2.94 24.77
CA VAL A 183 -6.66 3.84 23.65
C VAL A 183 -8.02 4.17 23.02
N ASP A 184 -8.26 5.46 22.82
CA ASP A 184 -9.38 5.96 22.03
C ASP A 184 -9.16 5.60 20.55
N GLN A 185 -9.95 4.66 20.04
CA GLN A 185 -9.79 4.11 18.69
C GLN A 185 -10.04 5.17 17.61
N GLU A 186 -10.96 6.11 17.82
CA GLU A 186 -11.21 7.20 16.87
C GLU A 186 -10.02 8.15 16.79
N LYS A 187 -9.46 8.48 17.96
CA LYS A 187 -8.26 9.32 18.04
C LYS A 187 -7.05 8.62 17.42
N LEU A 188 -6.90 7.32 17.66
CA LEU A 188 -5.83 6.52 17.04
C LEU A 188 -5.97 6.50 15.53
N ALA A 189 -7.17 6.28 14.99
CA ALA A 189 -7.42 6.31 13.57
C ALA A 189 -7.04 7.66 12.95
N LYS A 190 -7.35 8.79 13.58
CA LYS A 190 -6.96 10.12 13.12
C LYS A 190 -5.46 10.41 13.16
N ILE A 191 -4.70 9.71 14.01
CA ILE A 191 -3.23 9.86 14.07
C ILE A 191 -2.56 9.05 12.95
N ILE A 192 -3.18 7.94 12.56
CA ILE A 192 -2.62 7.01 11.56
C ILE A 192 -3.01 7.43 10.13
N SER A 193 -4.23 8.00 9.92
CA SER A 193 -4.66 8.53 8.62
C SER A 193 -3.83 9.74 8.19
#